data_eefa4785cfb2816b03b9a1b97be3680b
#
_entry.id   eefa4785cfb2816b03b9a1b97be3680b
#
_cell.length_a   1.000
_cell.length_b   1.000
_cell.length_c   1.000
_cell.angle_alpha   90.00
_cell.angle_beta   90.00
_cell.angle_gamma   90.00
#
_symmetry.space_group_name_H-M   'P 1'
#
loop_
_entity.id
_entity.type
_entity.pdbx_description
1 polymer ?
#
loop_
_entity_poly.entity_id
_entity_poly.type
_entity_poly.pdbx_seq_one_letter_code
_entity_poly.pdbx_strand_id
1 'polypeptide(L)'
;MFGYFTGESLAAQVGLDGGKKAVPWIDENASDSSIILDLNSVDYRKVLGEKPEHPYFHLCSGQLSFSDIIRIVPEGGKFSKGYVYARKEVNPEDWFFPCHFHGDPVMPGSLGVEAIIQALQAFALQQGIGNSFKSPRFLPVLSKVTWKYRGQIIPQNKYMQLDLHVKNIEQKEGQVVLTADANLWREDLRIYEIFDIVVGISETEK
;
A
#
# COMPACT_ATOMS: atom_id res chain seq x y z
N MET A 1 -11.01 17.16 -8.92
CA MET A 1 -12.47 17.35 -8.69
C MET A 1 -12.82 16.68 -7.37
N PHE A 2 -13.30 17.42 -6.40
CA PHE A 2 -13.78 16.86 -5.14
C PHE A 2 -15.27 16.54 -5.31
N GLY A 3 -15.65 15.28 -5.14
CA GLY A 3 -17.05 14.89 -5.11
C GLY A 3 -17.54 14.85 -3.67
N TYR A 4 -18.67 15.46 -3.40
CA TYR A 4 -19.30 15.40 -2.08
C TYR A 4 -20.25 14.21 -2.00
N PHE A 5 -20.31 13.58 -0.84
CA PHE A 5 -21.30 12.55 -0.52
C PHE A 5 -22.55 13.19 0.05
N THR A 6 -23.69 12.59 -0.23
CA THR A 6 -24.89 12.89 0.55
C THR A 6 -24.74 12.25 1.95
N GLY A 7 -25.34 12.86 2.97
CA GLY A 7 -25.35 12.28 4.32
C GLY A 7 -25.88 10.85 4.35
N GLU A 8 -26.83 10.53 3.46
CA GLU A 8 -27.39 9.18 3.31
C GLU A 8 -26.36 8.16 2.82
N SER A 9 -25.53 8.51 1.83
CA SER A 9 -24.50 7.61 1.30
C SER A 9 -23.35 7.40 2.28
N LEU A 10 -23.05 8.39 3.15
CA LEU A 10 -22.11 8.23 4.25
C LEU A 10 -22.70 7.34 5.36
N ALA A 11 -23.96 7.55 5.74
CA ALA A 11 -24.65 6.75 6.74
C ALA A 11 -24.84 5.29 6.32
N ALA A 12 -25.07 5.03 5.03
CA ALA A 12 -25.21 3.69 4.49
C ALA A 12 -23.91 2.89 4.46
N GLN A 13 -22.75 3.54 4.55
CA GLN A 13 -21.41 2.91 4.57
C GLN A 13 -21.19 1.80 3.52
N VAL A 14 -21.73 2.01 2.32
CA VAL A 14 -21.77 0.98 1.25
C VAL A 14 -20.47 0.83 0.45
N GLY A 15 -19.45 1.61 0.76
CA GLY A 15 -18.16 1.58 0.06
C GLY A 15 -18.27 1.96 -1.42
N LEU A 16 -17.33 1.48 -2.22
CA LEU A 16 -17.26 1.76 -3.67
C LEU A 16 -18.25 0.91 -4.48
N ASP A 17 -18.59 -0.27 -3.99
CA ASP A 17 -19.33 -1.30 -4.72
C ASP A 17 -20.84 -1.33 -4.37
N GLY A 18 -21.35 -0.25 -3.73
CA GLY A 18 -22.76 -0.15 -3.36
C GLY A 18 -23.22 -1.22 -2.37
N GLY A 19 -22.33 -1.64 -1.46
CA GLY A 19 -22.57 -2.69 -0.46
C GLY A 19 -22.37 -4.11 -0.99
N LYS A 20 -22.00 -4.30 -2.25
CA LYS A 20 -21.62 -5.63 -2.77
C LYS A 20 -20.25 -6.02 -2.25
N LYS A 21 -20.06 -7.31 -1.97
CA LYS A 21 -18.75 -7.83 -1.59
C LYS A 21 -17.81 -7.78 -2.78
N ALA A 22 -16.69 -7.08 -2.63
CA ALA A 22 -15.55 -7.15 -3.54
C ALA A 22 -14.38 -7.70 -2.73
N VAL A 23 -13.75 -8.74 -3.25
CA VAL A 23 -12.63 -9.42 -2.59
C VAL A 23 -11.31 -9.06 -3.27
N PRO A 24 -10.18 -9.08 -2.54
CA PRO A 24 -8.86 -8.99 -3.15
C PRO A 24 -8.66 -10.08 -4.22
N TRP A 25 -7.89 -9.76 -5.25
CA TRP A 25 -7.61 -10.67 -6.36
C TRP A 25 -7.07 -12.05 -5.90
N ILE A 26 -6.26 -12.07 -4.84
CA ILE A 26 -5.64 -13.29 -4.31
C ILE A 26 -6.67 -14.30 -3.78
N ASP A 27 -7.83 -13.85 -3.33
CA ASP A 27 -8.88 -14.74 -2.80
C ASP A 27 -9.54 -15.57 -3.90
N GLU A 28 -9.51 -15.09 -5.15
CA GLU A 28 -10.06 -15.77 -6.33
C GLU A 28 -8.95 -16.46 -7.16
N ASN A 29 -7.68 -16.14 -6.89
CA ASN A 29 -6.55 -16.59 -7.69
C ASN A 29 -5.46 -17.17 -6.78
N ALA A 30 -5.69 -18.38 -6.28
CA ALA A 30 -4.70 -19.08 -5.48
C ALA A 30 -3.38 -19.24 -6.27
N SER A 31 -2.26 -18.88 -5.64
CA SER A 31 -0.94 -19.01 -6.24
C SER A 31 0.00 -19.68 -5.25
N ASP A 32 0.54 -20.82 -5.64
CA ASP A 32 1.57 -21.55 -4.85
C ASP A 32 2.93 -20.83 -4.85
N SER A 33 3.14 -19.91 -5.81
CA SER A 33 4.39 -19.14 -5.95
C SER A 33 4.42 -17.82 -5.17
N SER A 34 3.54 -17.64 -4.19
CA SER A 34 3.51 -16.40 -3.41
C SER A 34 4.62 -16.33 -2.36
N ILE A 35 5.23 -15.14 -2.25
CA ILE A 35 6.21 -14.81 -1.22
C ILE A 35 5.46 -14.11 -0.09
N ILE A 36 5.62 -14.59 1.14
CA ILE A 36 4.98 -14.01 2.31
C ILE A 36 6.03 -13.31 3.16
N LEU A 37 5.80 -12.06 3.48
CA LEU A 37 6.63 -11.22 4.32
C LEU A 37 5.85 -10.89 5.60
N ASP A 38 6.33 -11.38 6.73
CA ASP A 38 5.83 -10.99 8.05
C ASP A 38 6.68 -9.82 8.55
N LEU A 39 6.13 -8.61 8.55
CA LEU A 39 6.84 -7.39 8.92
C LEU A 39 7.10 -7.28 10.42
N ASN A 40 6.51 -8.14 11.24
CA ASN A 40 6.77 -8.24 12.67
C ASN A 40 7.92 -9.21 12.97
N SER A 41 8.38 -9.98 11.99
CA SER A 41 9.47 -10.94 12.16
C SER A 41 10.86 -10.31 12.16
N VAL A 42 11.84 -11.03 12.71
CA VAL A 42 13.25 -10.60 12.69
C VAL A 42 13.81 -10.60 11.26
N ASP A 43 13.33 -11.49 10.40
CA ASP A 43 13.81 -11.62 9.01
C ASP A 43 13.41 -10.44 8.14
N TYR A 44 12.27 -9.80 8.41
CA TYR A 44 11.88 -8.55 7.78
C TYR A 44 12.97 -7.48 7.87
N ARG A 45 13.52 -7.26 9.09
CA ARG A 45 14.55 -6.24 9.33
C ARG A 45 15.82 -6.47 8.54
N LYS A 46 16.14 -7.74 8.24
CA LYS A 46 17.32 -8.10 7.45
C LYS A 46 17.12 -7.86 5.95
N VAL A 47 15.90 -8.09 5.44
CA VAL A 47 15.61 -8.09 4.01
C VAL A 47 15.08 -6.74 3.53
N LEU A 48 14.10 -6.19 4.22
CA LEU A 48 13.37 -4.98 3.79
C LEU A 48 13.48 -3.81 4.75
N GLY A 49 13.94 -4.06 5.99
CA GLY A 49 14.11 -3.06 7.02
C GLY A 49 15.36 -2.20 6.81
N GLU A 50 15.67 -1.38 7.80
CA GLU A 50 16.80 -0.47 7.77
C GLU A 50 18.13 -1.16 7.43
N LYS A 51 18.82 -0.61 6.43
CA LYS A 51 20.14 -1.04 5.99
C LYS A 51 21.07 0.17 6.07
N PRO A 52 22.10 0.13 6.93
CA PRO A 52 23.05 1.26 7.07
C PRO A 52 23.68 1.69 5.75
N GLU A 53 23.93 0.74 4.86
CA GLU A 53 24.50 0.99 3.53
C GLU A 53 23.53 1.66 2.55
N HIS A 54 22.21 1.56 2.81
CA HIS A 54 21.14 2.11 1.96
C HIS A 54 20.07 2.82 2.78
N PRO A 55 20.40 3.94 3.46
CA PRO A 55 19.53 4.58 4.45
C PRO A 55 18.24 5.16 3.88
N TYR A 56 18.11 5.25 2.55
CA TYR A 56 16.92 5.77 1.85
C TYR A 56 16.23 4.71 0.97
N PHE A 57 16.62 3.43 1.12
CA PHE A 57 16.09 2.33 0.31
C PHE A 57 15.69 1.14 1.19
N HIS A 58 14.69 1.37 2.02
CA HIS A 58 14.10 0.38 2.91
C HIS A 58 12.64 0.75 3.20
N LEU A 59 11.87 -0.15 3.80
CA LEU A 59 10.52 0.15 4.28
C LEU A 59 10.57 0.90 5.61
N CYS A 60 9.57 1.76 5.81
CA CYS A 60 9.34 2.39 7.10
C CYS A 60 9.03 1.34 8.18
N SER A 61 9.41 1.64 9.42
CA SER A 61 9.21 0.78 10.59
C SER A 61 8.48 1.50 11.72
N GLY A 62 8.09 0.75 12.75
CA GLY A 62 7.42 1.29 13.93
C GLY A 62 6.08 1.94 13.60
N GLN A 63 5.85 3.14 14.10
CA GLN A 63 4.58 3.87 13.94
C GLN A 63 4.27 4.27 12.48
N LEU A 64 5.24 4.23 11.60
CA LEU A 64 5.09 4.52 10.18
C LEU A 64 4.96 3.26 9.31
N SER A 65 4.90 2.07 9.90
CA SER A 65 4.59 0.83 9.18
C SER A 65 3.08 0.63 9.10
N PHE A 66 2.55 0.57 7.90
CA PHE A 66 1.11 0.42 7.65
C PHE A 66 0.71 -0.95 7.09
N SER A 67 1.55 -1.96 7.31
CA SER A 67 1.25 -3.36 7.00
C SER A 67 1.91 -4.26 8.04
N ASP A 68 1.25 -5.36 8.40
CA ASP A 68 1.80 -6.42 9.26
C ASP A 68 2.26 -7.61 8.41
N ILE A 69 1.45 -7.97 7.42
CA ILE A 69 1.73 -9.07 6.48
C ILE A 69 1.65 -8.54 5.06
N ILE A 70 2.64 -8.87 4.23
CA ILE A 70 2.63 -8.61 2.78
C ILE A 70 2.78 -9.95 2.05
N ARG A 71 1.96 -10.17 1.04
CA ARG A 71 2.02 -11.33 0.15
C ARG A 71 2.24 -10.87 -1.28
N ILE A 72 3.31 -11.35 -1.90
CA ILE A 72 3.73 -10.96 -3.25
C ILE A 72 3.60 -12.15 -4.19
N VAL A 73 2.97 -11.93 -5.34
CA VAL A 73 2.93 -12.86 -6.47
C VAL A 73 3.67 -12.20 -7.64
N PRO A 74 4.92 -12.58 -7.93
CA PRO A 74 5.79 -11.84 -8.85
C PRO A 74 5.22 -11.61 -10.26
N GLU A 75 4.51 -12.59 -10.81
CA GLU A 75 3.89 -12.54 -12.14
C GLU A 75 2.35 -12.51 -12.06
N GLY A 76 1.80 -12.20 -10.87
CA GLY A 76 0.37 -12.16 -10.62
C GLY A 76 -0.30 -10.86 -11.04
N GLY A 77 -1.58 -10.78 -10.70
CA GLY A 77 -2.40 -9.58 -10.89
C GLY A 77 -2.96 -9.41 -12.30
N LYS A 78 -3.73 -8.34 -12.48
CA LYS A 78 -4.46 -8.04 -13.72
C LYS A 78 -3.56 -7.88 -14.95
N PHE A 79 -2.31 -7.51 -14.76
CA PHE A 79 -1.37 -7.20 -15.84
C PHE A 79 -0.25 -8.24 -15.95
N SER A 80 -0.25 -9.29 -15.12
CA SER A 80 0.78 -10.33 -15.07
C SER A 80 2.22 -9.79 -14.93
N LYS A 81 2.36 -8.68 -14.19
CA LYS A 81 3.64 -8.00 -13.95
C LYS A 81 3.99 -7.87 -12.47
N GLY A 82 3.14 -8.42 -11.62
CA GLY A 82 3.26 -8.40 -10.18
C GLY A 82 1.95 -8.05 -9.49
N TYR A 83 1.74 -8.69 -8.38
CA TYR A 83 0.62 -8.46 -7.48
C TYR A 83 1.11 -8.44 -6.06
N VAL A 84 0.53 -7.55 -5.26
CA VAL A 84 0.78 -7.50 -3.82
C VAL A 84 -0.55 -7.43 -3.09
N TYR A 85 -0.69 -8.24 -2.07
CA TYR A 85 -1.70 -8.13 -1.04
C TYR A 85 -1.02 -7.75 0.27
N ALA A 86 -1.61 -6.85 1.03
CA ALA A 86 -1.14 -6.54 2.37
C ALA A 86 -2.31 -6.40 3.35
N ARG A 87 -2.03 -6.69 4.61
CA ARG A 87 -2.98 -6.60 5.71
C ARG A 87 -2.34 -5.96 6.93
N LYS A 88 -3.11 -5.14 7.63
CA LYS A 88 -2.77 -4.56 8.93
C LYS A 88 -3.94 -4.71 9.88
N GLU A 89 -3.69 -5.21 11.08
CA GLU A 89 -4.65 -5.16 12.18
C GLU A 89 -4.79 -3.70 12.67
N VAL A 90 -6.01 -3.26 12.89
CA VAL A 90 -6.26 -1.92 13.43
C VAL A 90 -6.03 -1.95 14.94
N ASN A 91 -5.08 -1.15 15.40
CA ASN A 91 -4.87 -0.94 16.84
C ASN A 91 -5.60 0.34 17.25
N PRO A 92 -6.59 0.28 18.17
CA PRO A 92 -7.29 1.47 18.66
C PRO A 92 -6.39 2.52 19.29
N GLU A 93 -5.18 2.13 19.74
CA GLU A 93 -4.17 2.99 20.34
C GLU A 93 -3.20 3.59 19.30
N ASP A 94 -3.44 3.39 17.99
CA ASP A 94 -2.59 3.99 16.97
C ASP A 94 -2.58 5.52 17.11
N TRP A 95 -1.39 6.10 16.98
CA TRP A 95 -1.07 7.49 17.27
C TRP A 95 -1.96 8.52 16.58
N PHE A 96 -2.56 8.18 15.45
CA PHE A 96 -3.40 9.10 14.66
C PHE A 96 -4.83 9.19 15.21
N PHE A 97 -5.37 8.18 15.89
CA PHE A 97 -6.77 8.20 16.36
C PHE A 97 -7.04 9.30 17.41
N PRO A 98 -6.16 9.59 18.40
CA PRO A 98 -6.40 10.67 19.34
C PRO A 98 -6.40 12.07 18.73
N CYS A 99 -5.78 12.25 17.56
CA CYS A 99 -5.58 13.58 16.95
C CYS A 99 -6.32 13.81 15.63
N HIS A 100 -6.86 12.79 15.02
CA HIS A 100 -7.51 12.89 13.70
C HIS A 100 -8.90 12.18 13.67
N PHE A 101 -9.98 12.82 14.07
CA PHE A 101 -10.20 14.18 14.62
C PHE A 101 -10.60 14.10 16.08
N HIS A 102 -10.54 15.23 16.82
CA HIS A 102 -11.03 15.28 18.19
C HIS A 102 -12.53 14.96 18.26
N GLY A 103 -12.89 13.91 19.01
CA GLY A 103 -14.29 13.44 19.13
C GLY A 103 -14.83 12.62 17.93
N ASP A 104 -14.06 12.47 16.86
CA ASP A 104 -14.40 11.64 15.69
C ASP A 104 -13.13 10.94 15.16
N PRO A 105 -12.62 9.93 15.89
CA PRO A 105 -11.34 9.30 15.60
C PRO A 105 -11.42 8.47 14.32
N VAL A 106 -10.66 8.88 13.31
CA VAL A 106 -10.55 8.19 12.03
C VAL A 106 -9.09 8.13 11.57
N MET A 107 -8.69 7.07 10.90
CA MET A 107 -7.39 6.99 10.23
C MET A 107 -7.33 8.03 9.12
N PRO A 108 -6.29 8.88 9.03
CA PRO A 108 -6.09 9.78 7.91
C PRO A 108 -6.11 9.02 6.59
N GLY A 109 -6.93 9.49 5.62
CA GLY A 109 -7.02 8.82 4.32
C GLY A 109 -5.67 8.74 3.58
N SER A 110 -4.79 9.71 3.80
CA SER A 110 -3.41 9.71 3.27
C SER A 110 -2.56 8.54 3.78
N LEU A 111 -2.82 8.03 5.00
CA LEU A 111 -2.08 6.88 5.53
C LEU A 111 -2.48 5.58 4.83
N GLY A 112 -3.72 5.47 4.34
CA GLY A 112 -4.12 4.37 3.47
C GLY A 112 -3.41 4.42 2.11
N VAL A 113 -3.18 5.62 1.56
CA VAL A 113 -2.36 5.80 0.35
C VAL A 113 -0.90 5.44 0.64
N GLU A 114 -0.36 5.85 1.78
CA GLU A 114 0.99 5.50 2.21
C GLU A 114 1.16 3.98 2.36
N ALA A 115 0.17 3.27 2.92
CA ALA A 115 0.20 1.80 3.01
C ALA A 115 0.33 1.15 1.62
N ILE A 116 -0.36 1.68 0.61
CA ILE A 116 -0.26 1.22 -0.79
C ILE A 116 1.12 1.51 -1.37
N ILE A 117 1.69 2.69 -1.10
CA ILE A 117 3.05 3.04 -1.52
C ILE A 117 4.06 2.07 -0.91
N GLN A 118 3.97 1.79 0.39
CA GLN A 118 4.85 0.85 1.09
C GLN A 118 4.73 -0.58 0.53
N ALA A 119 3.54 -1.02 0.15
CA ALA A 119 3.33 -2.31 -0.49
C ALA A 119 4.03 -2.39 -1.86
N LEU A 120 3.99 -1.31 -2.66
CA LEU A 120 4.71 -1.24 -3.94
C LEU A 120 6.22 -1.13 -3.75
N GLN A 121 6.68 -0.43 -2.69
CA GLN A 121 8.09 -0.42 -2.29
C GLN A 121 8.57 -1.81 -1.84
N ALA A 122 7.75 -2.54 -1.08
CA ALA A 122 8.06 -3.92 -0.68
C ALA A 122 8.22 -4.85 -1.88
N PHE A 123 7.34 -4.71 -2.88
CA PHE A 123 7.47 -5.43 -4.15
C PHE A 123 8.80 -5.10 -4.82
N ALA A 124 9.16 -3.82 -4.95
CA ALA A 124 10.41 -3.41 -5.59
C ALA A 124 11.63 -3.99 -4.87
N LEU A 125 11.68 -3.90 -3.54
CA LEU A 125 12.75 -4.44 -2.72
C LEU A 125 12.87 -5.95 -2.88
N GLN A 126 11.74 -6.67 -2.80
CA GLN A 126 11.71 -8.14 -2.88
C GLN A 126 12.09 -8.65 -4.27
N GLN A 127 11.78 -7.90 -5.34
CA GLN A 127 12.16 -8.23 -6.71
C GLN A 127 13.57 -7.75 -7.07
N GLY A 128 14.30 -7.15 -6.12
CA GLY A 128 15.65 -6.63 -6.37
C GLY A 128 15.68 -5.44 -7.34
N ILE A 129 14.55 -4.77 -7.54
CA ILE A 129 14.49 -3.58 -8.39
C ILE A 129 15.25 -2.45 -7.69
N GLY A 130 16.26 -1.91 -8.36
CA GLY A 130 17.18 -0.92 -7.76
C GLY A 130 18.52 -1.49 -7.32
N ASN A 131 18.73 -2.82 -7.34
CA ASN A 131 20.01 -3.42 -6.98
C ASN A 131 21.17 -3.08 -7.95
N SER A 132 20.86 -2.53 -9.12
CA SER A 132 21.86 -2.02 -10.07
C SER A 132 22.45 -0.66 -9.66
N PHE A 133 21.80 0.07 -8.77
CA PHE A 133 22.29 1.32 -8.22
C PHE A 133 23.27 1.06 -7.07
N LYS A 134 24.31 1.87 -6.97
CA LYS A 134 25.30 1.81 -5.87
C LYS A 134 24.70 2.27 -4.55
N SER A 135 23.89 3.32 -4.63
CA SER A 135 23.27 3.97 -3.48
C SER A 135 21.81 4.29 -3.81
N PRO A 136 20.95 3.26 -3.91
CA PRO A 136 19.57 3.44 -4.28
C PRO A 136 18.80 4.26 -3.25
N ARG A 137 17.80 4.99 -3.71
CA ARG A 137 16.79 5.64 -2.86
C ARG A 137 15.41 5.59 -3.49
N PHE A 138 14.39 5.54 -2.68
CA PHE A 138 13.04 5.83 -3.14
C PHE A 138 12.86 7.31 -3.41
N LEU A 139 12.22 7.63 -4.53
CA LEU A 139 11.87 9.00 -4.88
C LEU A 139 10.57 9.43 -4.19
N PRO A 140 10.40 10.72 -3.90
CA PRO A 140 9.09 11.24 -3.50
C PRO A 140 8.03 10.92 -4.56
N VAL A 141 6.78 10.73 -4.13
CA VAL A 141 5.66 10.54 -5.07
C VAL A 141 5.41 11.84 -5.82
N LEU A 142 5.68 11.84 -7.12
CA LEU A 142 5.60 13.04 -7.98
C LEU A 142 4.50 12.95 -9.03
N SER A 143 3.74 11.85 -9.06
CA SER A 143 2.71 11.64 -10.08
C SER A 143 1.33 12.11 -9.65
N LYS A 144 0.52 12.46 -10.65
CA LYS A 144 -0.93 12.61 -10.44
C LYS A 144 -1.54 11.22 -10.35
N VAL A 145 -2.27 10.96 -9.30
CA VAL A 145 -3.05 9.73 -9.12
C VAL A 145 -4.54 10.03 -9.16
N THR A 146 -5.33 9.10 -9.65
CA THR A 146 -6.78 9.13 -9.50
C THR A 146 -7.15 8.30 -8.29
N TRP A 147 -7.69 8.94 -7.27
CA TRP A 147 -8.08 8.31 -6.02
C TRP A 147 -9.57 8.49 -5.76
N LYS A 148 -10.29 7.38 -5.72
CA LYS A 148 -11.68 7.32 -5.25
C LYS A 148 -11.67 6.85 -3.80
N TYR A 149 -12.37 7.58 -2.95
CA TYR A 149 -12.44 7.35 -1.51
C TYR A 149 -13.89 7.28 -1.05
N ARG A 150 -14.30 6.17 -0.43
CA ARG A 150 -15.70 5.88 -0.08
C ARG A 150 -15.84 5.15 1.27
N GLY A 151 -15.17 5.61 2.28
CA GLY A 151 -15.27 5.06 3.62
C GLY A 151 -14.07 5.39 4.47
N GLN A 152 -14.15 5.09 5.73
CA GLN A 152 -13.12 5.44 6.71
C GLN A 152 -12.79 4.23 7.58
N ILE A 153 -11.59 4.24 8.16
CA ILE A 153 -11.12 3.27 9.15
C ILE A 153 -11.20 3.94 10.51
N ILE A 154 -11.88 3.31 11.45
CA ILE A 154 -12.12 3.79 12.80
C ILE A 154 -11.55 2.80 13.82
N PRO A 155 -11.35 3.18 15.10
CA PRO A 155 -10.74 2.32 16.12
C PRO A 155 -11.46 0.98 16.35
N GLN A 156 -12.75 0.88 16.02
CA GLN A 156 -13.57 -0.32 16.19
C GLN A 156 -13.42 -1.33 15.06
N ASN A 157 -12.77 -0.96 13.94
CA ASN A 157 -12.51 -1.90 12.87
C ASN A 157 -11.46 -2.91 13.30
N LYS A 158 -11.53 -4.13 12.76
CA LYS A 158 -10.59 -5.20 13.08
C LYS A 158 -9.30 -5.07 12.29
N TYR A 159 -9.41 -4.85 10.97
CA TYR A 159 -8.27 -4.77 10.08
C TYR A 159 -8.57 -3.92 8.85
N MET A 160 -7.53 -3.44 8.24
CA MET A 160 -7.53 -3.01 6.85
C MET A 160 -6.75 -4.00 5.99
N GLN A 161 -7.12 -4.11 4.73
CA GLN A 161 -6.38 -4.87 3.74
C GLN A 161 -6.30 -4.08 2.43
N LEU A 162 -5.29 -4.35 1.65
CA LEU A 162 -5.12 -3.71 0.35
C LEU A 162 -4.59 -4.71 -0.67
N ASP A 163 -4.83 -4.43 -1.92
CA ASP A 163 -4.13 -5.07 -3.01
C ASP A 163 -3.62 -4.06 -4.04
N LEU A 164 -2.60 -4.45 -4.78
CA LEU A 164 -2.13 -3.69 -5.92
C LEU A 164 -1.71 -4.60 -7.07
N HIS A 165 -1.89 -4.08 -8.28
CA HIS A 165 -1.55 -4.75 -9.54
C HIS A 165 -0.52 -3.90 -10.27
N VAL A 166 0.70 -4.42 -10.41
CA VAL A 166 1.78 -3.72 -11.12
C VAL A 166 1.44 -3.66 -12.60
N LYS A 167 1.32 -2.44 -13.14
CA LYS A 167 1.00 -2.17 -14.54
C LYS A 167 2.24 -2.09 -15.42
N ASN A 168 3.27 -1.42 -14.89
CA ASN A 168 4.48 -1.17 -15.63
C ASN A 168 5.69 -1.03 -14.70
N ILE A 169 6.83 -1.47 -15.20
CA ILE A 169 8.15 -1.24 -14.62
C ILE A 169 9.00 -0.67 -15.75
N GLU A 170 9.34 0.60 -15.66
CA GLU A 170 10.04 1.32 -16.72
C GLU A 170 11.43 1.74 -16.25
N GLN A 171 12.44 1.26 -16.98
CA GLN A 171 13.81 1.73 -16.79
C GLN A 171 13.98 3.02 -17.56
N LYS A 172 14.34 4.10 -16.86
CA LYS A 172 14.73 5.39 -17.43
C LYS A 172 16.18 5.66 -17.10
N GLU A 173 16.78 6.65 -17.79
CA GLU A 173 18.13 7.06 -17.47
C GLU A 173 18.23 7.52 -16.01
N GLY A 174 19.06 6.84 -15.23
CA GLY A 174 19.27 7.15 -13.81
C GLY A 174 18.13 6.77 -12.85
N GLN A 175 17.03 6.16 -13.34
CA GLN A 175 15.92 5.78 -12.46
C GLN A 175 15.10 4.59 -12.97
N VAL A 176 14.42 3.92 -12.06
CA VAL A 176 13.37 2.93 -12.35
C VAL A 176 12.05 3.43 -11.80
N VAL A 177 10.98 3.29 -12.58
CA VAL A 177 9.64 3.75 -12.21
C VAL A 177 8.68 2.58 -12.27
N LEU A 178 8.01 2.29 -11.15
CA LEU A 178 6.94 1.32 -11.04
C LEU A 178 5.60 2.04 -11.02
N THR A 179 4.64 1.56 -11.80
CA THR A 179 3.26 2.07 -11.81
C THR A 179 2.30 0.94 -11.49
N ALA A 180 1.31 1.19 -10.64
CA ALA A 180 0.31 0.20 -10.24
C ALA A 180 -1.09 0.81 -10.10
N ASP A 181 -2.11 -0.07 -10.20
CA ASP A 181 -3.46 0.19 -9.72
C ASP A 181 -3.66 -0.52 -8.39
N ALA A 182 -4.43 0.06 -7.49
CA ALA A 182 -4.59 -0.48 -6.14
C ALA A 182 -6.00 -0.29 -5.59
N ASN A 183 -6.34 -1.12 -4.62
CA ASN A 183 -7.55 -1.01 -3.83
C ASN A 183 -7.21 -1.12 -2.34
N LEU A 184 -8.09 -0.58 -1.50
CA LEU A 184 -8.03 -0.77 -0.06
C LEU A 184 -9.43 -1.04 0.49
N TRP A 185 -9.49 -1.96 1.43
CA TRP A 185 -10.71 -2.35 2.14
C TRP A 185 -10.57 -2.04 3.63
N ARG A 186 -11.69 -1.64 4.20
CA ARG A 186 -11.95 -1.77 5.62
C ARG A 186 -12.66 -3.11 5.83
N GLU A 187 -11.98 -4.07 6.41
CA GLU A 187 -12.49 -5.44 6.48
C GLU A 187 -12.87 -5.96 5.07
N ASP A 188 -14.12 -6.30 4.82
CA ASP A 188 -14.60 -6.76 3.51
C ASP A 188 -15.21 -5.65 2.64
N LEU A 189 -15.20 -4.40 3.12
CA LEU A 189 -15.76 -3.26 2.39
C LEU A 189 -14.68 -2.49 1.65
N ARG A 190 -14.69 -2.50 0.31
CA ARG A 190 -13.75 -1.74 -0.51
C ARG A 190 -14.04 -0.23 -0.40
N ILE A 191 -13.07 0.49 0.11
CA ILE A 191 -13.19 1.93 0.38
C ILE A 191 -12.26 2.82 -0.46
N TYR A 192 -11.16 2.26 -1.02
CA TYR A 192 -10.29 2.97 -1.98
C TYR A 192 -10.20 2.23 -3.29
N GLU A 193 -10.09 3.01 -4.36
CA GLU A 193 -9.63 2.61 -5.68
C GLU A 193 -8.66 3.68 -6.18
N ILE A 194 -7.44 3.28 -6.46
CA ILE A 194 -6.37 4.17 -6.91
C ILE A 194 -5.85 3.68 -8.25
N PHE A 195 -5.72 4.58 -9.20
CA PHE A 195 -5.12 4.30 -10.50
C PHE A 195 -3.82 5.07 -10.66
N ASP A 196 -2.86 4.41 -11.28
CA ASP A 196 -1.57 4.98 -11.68
C ASP A 196 -0.73 5.51 -10.49
N ILE A 197 -0.75 4.79 -9.35
CA ILE A 197 0.16 5.10 -8.27
C ILE A 197 1.58 4.71 -8.68
N VAL A 198 2.55 5.55 -8.33
CA VAL A 198 3.93 5.45 -8.81
C VAL A 198 4.92 5.39 -7.65
N VAL A 199 5.89 4.49 -7.76
CA VAL A 199 7.11 4.49 -6.94
C VAL A 199 8.31 4.60 -7.86
N GLY A 200 9.17 5.56 -7.62
CA GLY A 200 10.44 5.74 -8.32
C GLY A 200 11.63 5.31 -7.45
N ILE A 201 12.66 4.82 -8.09
CA ILE A 201 13.94 4.46 -7.47
C ILE A 201 15.05 5.11 -8.31
N SER A 202 15.99 5.79 -7.68
CA SER A 202 17.15 6.39 -8.37
C SER A 202 18.43 6.22 -7.57
N GLU A 203 19.55 6.52 -8.18
CA GLU A 203 20.81 6.72 -7.47
C GLU A 203 20.71 7.95 -6.56
N THR A 204 21.23 7.85 -5.33
CA THR A 204 21.39 9.02 -4.46
C THR A 204 22.48 9.91 -5.04
N GLU A 205 22.16 11.16 -5.35
CA GLU A 205 23.19 12.15 -5.69
C GLU A 205 24.07 12.40 -4.46
N LYS A 206 25.38 12.50 -4.69
CA LYS A 206 26.37 12.78 -3.65
C LYS A 206 26.33 14.23 -3.23
#